data_01064a141c2bd3931fc32ee8812e83c7
#
_entry.id   01064a141c2bd3931fc32ee8812e83c7
#
_cell.length_a   1.000
_cell.length_b   1.000
_cell.length_c   1.000
_cell.angle_alpha   90.00
_cell.angle_beta   90.00
_cell.angle_gamma   90.00
#
_symmetry.space_group_name_H-M   'P 1'
#
loop_
_entity.id
_entity.type
_entity.pdbx_description
1 polymer ?
#
loop_
_entity_poly.entity_id
_entity_poly.type
_entity_poly.pdbx_seq_one_letter_code
_entity_poly.pdbx_strand_id
1 'polypeptide(L)'
;MNKNKYMSVLILIMPLLLVAVDQLTKYYIVNTFALHTGEAFINNFFSFYYTQNTGSAFSFLADKSWGIYVLSGISTLLAVVVFVFLIKSVKVNEYLVACSLSLLFAGAIGNLIDRFRLHYVVDFIRFDFGPYTFPIFNVADICAVLGTFMLIAIMLFLPKRAEKVW
;
A
#
# COMPACT_ATOMS: atom_id res chain seq x y z
N MET A 1 -12.38 -29.81 1.45
CA MET A 1 -12.77 -28.39 1.39
C MET A 1 -12.91 -28.00 -0.08
N ASN A 2 -13.98 -27.31 -0.51
CA ASN A 2 -14.17 -26.94 -1.91
C ASN A 2 -13.10 -25.93 -2.36
N LYS A 3 -12.54 -26.05 -3.58
CA LYS A 3 -11.51 -25.20 -4.17
C LYS A 3 -11.80 -23.69 -4.00
N ASN A 4 -13.06 -23.30 -4.15
CA ASN A 4 -13.50 -21.92 -3.98
C ASN A 4 -13.34 -21.43 -2.55
N LYS A 5 -13.57 -22.27 -1.55
CA LYS A 5 -13.39 -21.90 -0.13
C LYS A 5 -11.91 -21.66 0.22
N TYR A 6 -11.00 -22.47 -0.36
CA TYR A 6 -9.56 -22.26 -0.19
C TYR A 6 -9.10 -20.92 -0.78
N MET A 7 -9.52 -20.63 -2.03
CA MET A 7 -9.18 -19.37 -2.70
C MET A 7 -9.69 -18.15 -1.92
N SER A 8 -10.93 -18.22 -1.43
CA SER A 8 -11.51 -17.15 -0.60
C SER A 8 -10.68 -16.90 0.67
N VAL A 9 -10.29 -17.96 1.38
CA VAL A 9 -9.48 -17.85 2.59
C VAL A 9 -8.11 -17.25 2.28
N LEU A 10 -7.42 -17.74 1.25
CA LEU A 10 -6.10 -17.22 0.85
C LEU A 10 -6.15 -15.73 0.53
N ILE A 11 -7.16 -15.28 -0.24
CA ILE A 11 -7.33 -13.88 -0.64
C ILE A 11 -7.62 -12.99 0.59
N LEU A 12 -8.41 -13.47 1.56
CA LEU A 12 -8.71 -12.70 2.77
C LEU A 12 -7.53 -12.66 3.77
N ILE A 13 -6.64 -13.66 3.76
CA ILE A 13 -5.42 -13.66 4.57
C ILE A 13 -4.33 -12.79 3.93
N MET A 14 -4.29 -12.69 2.61
CA MET A 14 -3.25 -11.97 1.88
C MET A 14 -3.02 -10.52 2.38
N PRO A 15 -4.05 -9.67 2.57
CA PRO A 15 -3.81 -8.31 3.07
C PRO A 15 -3.23 -8.30 4.48
N LEU A 16 -3.58 -9.25 5.35
CA LEU A 16 -3.00 -9.35 6.69
C LEU A 16 -1.50 -9.64 6.64
N LEU A 17 -1.07 -10.56 5.77
CA LEU A 17 0.34 -10.88 5.57
C LEU A 17 1.11 -9.70 4.97
N LEU A 18 0.53 -9.00 3.99
CA LEU A 18 1.16 -7.85 3.35
C LEU A 18 1.31 -6.67 4.32
N VAL A 19 0.30 -6.39 5.15
CA VAL A 19 0.38 -5.39 6.21
C VAL A 19 1.44 -5.79 7.24
N ALA A 20 1.52 -7.06 7.61
CA ALA A 20 2.58 -7.54 8.52
C ALA A 20 3.97 -7.31 7.93
N VAL A 21 4.19 -7.64 6.65
CA VAL A 21 5.47 -7.38 5.96
C VAL A 21 5.78 -5.89 5.93
N ASP A 22 4.81 -5.03 5.58
CA ASP A 22 4.98 -3.58 5.58
C ASP A 22 5.40 -3.07 6.97
N GLN A 23 4.67 -3.43 8.01
CA GLN A 23 4.95 -2.95 9.37
C GLN A 23 6.25 -3.51 9.95
N LEU A 24 6.62 -4.76 9.63
CA LEU A 24 7.89 -5.35 10.06
C LEU A 24 9.08 -4.70 9.36
N THR A 25 8.98 -4.40 8.06
CA THR A 25 10.04 -3.69 7.34
C THR A 25 10.19 -2.26 7.86
N LYS A 26 9.11 -1.52 8.08
CA LYS A 26 9.13 -0.20 8.70
C LYS A 26 9.73 -0.21 10.09
N TYR A 27 9.36 -1.19 10.92
CA TYR A 27 9.96 -1.38 12.26
C TYR A 27 11.47 -1.61 12.19
N TYR A 28 11.91 -2.49 11.27
CA TYR A 28 13.34 -2.73 11.06
C TYR A 28 14.09 -1.45 10.68
N ILE A 29 13.56 -0.68 9.73
CA ILE A 29 14.17 0.57 9.24
C ILE A 29 14.31 1.60 10.37
N VAL A 30 13.25 1.84 11.13
CA VAL A 30 13.27 2.82 12.25
C VAL A 30 14.26 2.43 13.34
N ASN A 31 14.48 1.15 13.59
CA ASN A 31 15.42 0.68 14.61
C ASN A 31 16.87 0.54 14.10
N THR A 32 17.07 0.54 12.78
CA THR A 32 18.42 0.34 12.19
C THR A 32 19.05 1.66 11.76
N PHE A 33 18.27 2.60 11.25
CA PHE A 33 18.77 3.85 10.67
C PHE A 33 18.30 5.07 11.47
N ALA A 34 19.19 6.05 11.64
CA ALA A 34 18.78 7.36 12.10
C ALA A 34 17.95 8.07 11.01
N LEU A 35 17.09 9.00 11.41
CA LEU A 35 16.28 9.77 10.45
C LEU A 35 17.20 10.48 9.44
N HIS A 36 16.82 10.41 8.16
CA HIS A 36 17.57 10.94 7.02
C HIS A 36 18.95 10.28 6.80
N THR A 37 19.11 9.03 7.26
CA THR A 37 20.27 8.20 6.95
C THR A 37 19.86 6.88 6.31
N GLY A 38 20.82 6.13 5.79
CA GLY A 38 20.54 4.86 5.13
C GLY A 38 21.78 4.15 4.63
N GLU A 39 21.59 3.05 3.93
CA GLU A 39 22.64 2.21 3.36
C GLU A 39 22.36 1.92 1.90
N ALA A 40 23.37 2.08 1.04
CA ALA A 40 23.29 1.77 -0.38
C ALA A 40 23.60 0.29 -0.62
N PHE A 41 22.68 -0.41 -1.28
CA PHE A 41 22.89 -1.78 -1.77
C PHE A 41 23.50 -1.79 -3.16
N ILE A 42 23.09 -0.83 -4.00
CA ILE A 42 23.68 -0.59 -5.32
C ILE A 42 24.01 0.89 -5.38
N ASN A 43 25.31 1.20 -5.42
CA ASN A 43 25.81 2.56 -5.43
C ASN A 43 25.16 3.38 -6.55
N ASN A 44 24.71 4.59 -6.21
CA ASN A 44 24.06 5.54 -7.11
C ASN A 44 22.76 5.02 -7.78
N PHE A 45 22.14 3.94 -7.25
CA PHE A 45 20.90 3.42 -7.82
C PHE A 45 19.88 3.01 -6.77
N PHE A 46 20.21 2.12 -5.82
CA PHE A 46 19.26 1.58 -4.84
C PHE A 46 19.81 1.63 -3.43
N SER A 47 19.01 2.21 -2.51
CA SER A 47 19.33 2.29 -1.09
C SER A 47 18.10 2.15 -0.21
N PHE A 48 18.30 1.69 1.03
CA PHE A 48 17.36 1.97 2.10
C PHE A 48 17.75 3.32 2.73
N TYR A 49 16.79 4.23 2.80
CA TYR A 49 16.97 5.58 3.32
C TYR A 49 15.75 5.99 4.14
N TYR A 50 15.91 6.08 5.46
CA TYR A 50 14.77 6.38 6.34
C TYR A 50 14.33 7.83 6.22
N THR A 51 13.04 8.03 5.91
CA THR A 51 12.40 9.34 5.95
C THR A 51 10.99 9.26 6.54
N GLN A 52 10.50 10.39 7.04
CA GLN A 52 9.15 10.56 7.59
C GLN A 52 8.30 11.39 6.64
N ASN A 53 7.23 10.83 6.13
CA ASN A 53 6.32 11.47 5.21
C ASN A 53 5.05 11.93 5.95
N THR A 54 4.91 13.23 6.18
CA THR A 54 3.74 13.84 6.83
C THR A 54 2.61 14.17 5.85
N GLY A 55 2.88 14.06 4.54
CA GLY A 55 1.93 14.33 3.46
C GLY A 55 1.35 13.06 2.82
N SER A 56 0.92 13.22 1.58
CA SER A 56 0.62 12.13 0.65
C SER A 56 1.75 11.97 -0.37
N ALA A 57 1.47 11.25 -1.46
CA ALA A 57 2.37 11.19 -2.60
C ALA A 57 2.81 12.62 -3.01
N PHE A 58 4.11 12.80 -3.24
CA PHE A 58 4.73 14.10 -3.56
C PHE A 58 4.58 15.16 -2.45
N SER A 59 4.47 14.76 -1.17
CA SER A 59 4.36 15.65 -0.01
C SER A 59 3.14 16.58 -0.04
N PHE A 60 2.08 16.21 -0.73
CA PHE A 60 0.85 16.99 -0.73
C PHE A 60 0.29 17.11 0.70
N LEU A 61 0.01 18.33 1.15
CA LEU A 61 -0.40 18.69 2.51
C LEU A 61 0.65 18.48 3.61
N ALA A 62 1.92 18.19 3.29
CA ALA A 62 2.97 17.97 4.29
C ALA A 62 3.20 19.19 5.19
N ASP A 63 3.05 20.41 4.64
CA ASP A 63 3.28 21.68 5.36
C ASP A 63 2.07 22.13 6.23
N LYS A 64 0.99 21.35 6.25
CA LYS A 64 -0.21 21.69 7.01
C LYS A 64 -0.36 20.78 8.23
N SER A 65 -0.42 21.37 9.43
CA SER A 65 -0.59 20.64 10.69
C SER A 65 -1.84 19.74 10.73
N TRP A 66 -2.89 20.09 9.99
CA TRP A 66 -4.11 19.30 9.84
C TRP A 66 -4.06 18.31 8.67
N GLY A 67 -3.04 18.40 7.81
CA GLY A 67 -2.92 17.60 6.58
C GLY A 67 -2.98 16.09 6.84
N ILE A 68 -2.27 15.63 7.86
CA ILE A 68 -2.22 14.21 8.24
C ILE A 68 -3.62 13.67 8.64
N TYR A 69 -4.45 14.47 9.32
CA TYR A 69 -5.80 14.06 9.72
C TYR A 69 -6.75 13.94 8.54
N VAL A 70 -6.66 14.89 7.60
CA VAL A 70 -7.45 14.83 6.35
C VAL A 70 -7.05 13.62 5.51
N LEU A 71 -5.74 13.39 5.34
CA LEU A 71 -5.23 12.23 4.62
C LEU A 71 -5.64 10.91 5.29
N SER A 72 -5.60 10.85 6.62
CA SER A 72 -6.07 9.69 7.38
C SER A 72 -7.57 9.45 7.17
N GLY A 73 -8.38 10.50 7.20
CA GLY A 73 -9.82 10.41 6.95
C GLY A 73 -10.14 9.90 5.55
N ILE A 74 -9.52 10.48 4.51
CA ILE A 74 -9.68 10.03 3.12
C ILE A 74 -9.22 8.58 2.95
N SER A 75 -8.04 8.23 3.47
CA SER A 75 -7.51 6.86 3.39
C SER A 75 -8.40 5.85 4.12
N THR A 76 -8.99 6.24 5.26
CA THR A 76 -9.95 5.39 5.99
C THR A 76 -11.21 5.14 5.16
N LEU A 77 -11.78 6.19 4.57
CA LEU A 77 -12.95 6.06 3.71
C LEU A 77 -12.68 5.13 2.52
N LEU A 78 -11.54 5.35 1.84
CA LEU A 78 -11.12 4.51 0.73
C LEU A 78 -10.89 3.06 1.17
N ALA A 79 -10.25 2.82 2.32
CA ALA A 79 -10.05 1.47 2.86
C ALA A 79 -11.37 0.75 3.12
N VAL A 80 -12.37 1.45 3.69
CA VAL A 80 -13.72 0.89 3.90
C VAL A 80 -14.38 0.52 2.58
N VAL A 81 -14.34 1.41 1.59
CA VAL A 81 -14.91 1.15 0.25
C VAL A 81 -14.24 -0.06 -0.40
N VAL A 82 -12.90 -0.09 -0.42
CA VAL A 82 -12.12 -1.20 -0.98
C VAL A 82 -12.45 -2.51 -0.26
N PHE A 83 -12.57 -2.49 1.07
CA PHE A 83 -12.93 -3.67 1.85
C PHE A 83 -14.31 -4.22 1.48
N VAL A 84 -15.32 -3.34 1.33
CA VAL A 84 -16.67 -3.75 0.92
C VAL A 84 -16.63 -4.45 -0.44
N PHE A 85 -15.92 -3.87 -1.43
CA PHE A 85 -15.79 -4.48 -2.76
C PHE A 85 -14.94 -5.74 -2.75
N LEU A 86 -13.92 -5.84 -1.89
CA LEU A 86 -13.15 -7.07 -1.68
C LEU A 86 -14.07 -8.21 -1.22
N ILE A 87 -14.91 -7.98 -0.22
CA ILE A 87 -15.85 -9.00 0.26
C ILE A 87 -16.87 -9.37 -0.82
N LYS A 88 -17.38 -8.40 -1.57
CA LYS A 88 -18.29 -8.67 -2.71
C LYS A 88 -17.60 -9.55 -3.76
N SER A 89 -16.38 -9.22 -4.16
CA SER A 89 -15.61 -9.98 -5.15
C SER A 89 -15.38 -11.43 -4.74
N VAL A 90 -15.05 -11.65 -3.45
CA VAL A 90 -14.88 -13.00 -2.89
C VAL A 90 -16.21 -13.77 -2.94
N LYS A 91 -17.32 -13.14 -2.57
CA LYS A 91 -18.66 -13.78 -2.59
C LYS A 91 -19.11 -14.21 -3.99
N VAL A 92 -18.78 -13.43 -5.02
CA VAL A 92 -19.12 -13.75 -6.41
C VAL A 92 -18.03 -14.57 -7.12
N ASN A 93 -16.99 -15.02 -6.39
CA ASN A 93 -15.85 -15.80 -6.87
C ASN A 93 -15.02 -15.11 -7.98
N GLU A 94 -15.01 -13.78 -8.02
CA GLU A 94 -14.14 -13.00 -8.91
C GLU A 94 -12.77 -12.77 -8.26
N TYR A 95 -12.00 -13.84 -8.14
CA TYR A 95 -10.74 -13.87 -7.38
C TYR A 95 -9.65 -12.95 -7.92
N LEU A 96 -9.66 -12.66 -9.24
CA LEU A 96 -8.70 -11.73 -9.82
C LEU A 96 -8.97 -10.29 -9.34
N VAL A 97 -10.26 -9.87 -9.34
CA VAL A 97 -10.69 -8.58 -8.77
C VAL A 97 -10.43 -8.55 -7.28
N ALA A 98 -10.76 -9.64 -6.56
CA ALA A 98 -10.51 -9.73 -5.13
C ALA A 98 -9.02 -9.62 -4.78
N CYS A 99 -8.11 -10.18 -5.58
CA CYS A 99 -6.67 -10.08 -5.40
C CYS A 99 -6.18 -8.63 -5.55
N SER A 100 -6.63 -7.91 -6.59
CA SER A 100 -6.29 -6.50 -6.78
C SER A 100 -6.79 -5.62 -5.63
N LEU A 101 -8.02 -5.87 -5.16
CA LEU A 101 -8.59 -5.15 -4.00
C LEU A 101 -7.89 -5.50 -2.68
N SER A 102 -7.40 -6.74 -2.52
CA SER A 102 -6.59 -7.13 -1.36
C SER A 102 -5.27 -6.38 -1.30
N LEU A 103 -4.59 -6.20 -2.44
CA LEU A 103 -3.39 -5.37 -2.54
C LEU A 103 -3.67 -3.91 -2.18
N LEU A 104 -4.72 -3.32 -2.76
CA LEU A 104 -5.15 -1.95 -2.46
C LEU A 104 -5.48 -1.77 -0.98
N PHE A 105 -6.22 -2.72 -0.40
CA PHE A 105 -6.58 -2.69 1.01
C PHE A 105 -5.35 -2.79 1.91
N ALA A 106 -4.42 -3.69 1.60
CA ALA A 106 -3.16 -3.82 2.35
C ALA A 106 -2.34 -2.53 2.33
N GLY A 107 -2.20 -1.89 1.17
CA GLY A 107 -1.50 -0.61 1.02
C GLY A 107 -2.16 0.51 1.82
N ALA A 108 -3.48 0.62 1.76
CA ALA A 108 -4.23 1.60 2.53
C ALA A 108 -4.05 1.40 4.05
N ILE A 109 -4.21 0.16 4.55
CA ILE A 109 -4.10 -0.16 5.97
C ILE A 109 -2.66 0.02 6.47
N GLY A 110 -1.64 -0.42 5.72
CA GLY A 110 -0.24 -0.27 6.12
C GLY A 110 0.12 1.20 6.41
N ASN A 111 -0.23 2.12 5.51
CA ASN A 111 0.02 3.54 5.70
C ASN A 111 -0.94 4.21 6.71
N LEU A 112 -2.15 3.69 6.91
CA LEU A 112 -3.05 4.16 7.97
C LEU A 112 -2.53 3.85 9.36
N ILE A 113 -1.98 2.67 9.59
CA ILE A 113 -1.38 2.28 10.88
C ILE A 113 -0.32 3.31 11.29
N ASP A 114 0.56 3.68 10.37
CA ASP A 114 1.60 4.68 10.63
C ASP A 114 0.98 6.03 10.98
N ARG A 115 0.03 6.54 10.18
CA ARG A 115 -0.61 7.83 10.40
C ARG A 115 -1.30 7.93 11.76
N PHE A 116 -1.98 6.85 12.20
CA PHE A 116 -2.66 6.84 13.51
C PHE A 116 -1.68 6.71 14.68
N ARG A 117 -0.56 5.99 14.50
CA ARG A 117 0.40 5.75 15.58
C ARG A 117 1.49 6.82 15.68
N LEU A 118 1.97 7.31 14.54
CA LEU A 118 3.19 8.10 14.45
C LEU A 118 2.90 9.53 13.97
N HIS A 119 1.75 9.79 13.37
CA HIS A 119 1.40 11.04 12.67
C HIS A 119 2.30 11.34 11.45
N TYR A 120 2.94 10.32 10.90
CA TYR A 120 3.67 10.33 9.62
C TYR A 120 3.69 8.90 9.06
N VAL A 121 4.11 8.74 7.82
CA VAL A 121 4.36 7.43 7.21
C VAL A 121 5.86 7.22 7.14
N VAL A 122 6.31 6.00 7.46
CA VAL A 122 7.72 5.58 7.32
C VAL A 122 7.98 5.19 5.87
N ASP A 123 8.79 5.99 5.16
CA ASP A 123 9.25 5.70 3.81
C ASP A 123 10.74 5.38 3.81
N PHE A 124 11.17 4.40 2.97
CA PHE A 124 12.54 3.92 3.06
C PHE A 124 13.15 3.33 1.78
N ILE A 125 12.35 3.03 0.76
CA ILE A 125 12.85 2.51 -0.52
C ILE A 125 13.19 3.69 -1.41
N ARG A 126 14.49 3.86 -1.72
CA ARG A 126 14.99 4.96 -2.51
C ARG A 126 15.67 4.47 -3.78
N PHE A 127 15.29 5.06 -4.90
CA PHE A 127 15.96 4.89 -6.18
C PHE A 127 16.52 6.22 -6.68
N ASP A 128 17.80 6.21 -7.08
CA ASP A 128 18.49 7.34 -7.67
C ASP A 128 18.79 7.06 -9.14
N PHE A 129 18.50 8.02 -10.01
CA PHE A 129 18.73 7.97 -11.46
C PHE A 129 19.59 9.15 -11.88
N GLY A 130 20.90 9.06 -11.62
CA GLY A 130 21.82 10.18 -11.78
C GLY A 130 21.44 11.33 -10.82
N PRO A 131 21.11 12.54 -11.33
CA PRO A 131 20.75 13.67 -10.49
C PRO A 131 19.31 13.61 -9.93
N TYR A 132 18.48 12.67 -10.43
CA TYR A 132 17.09 12.55 -10.04
C TYR A 132 16.90 11.44 -9.00
N THR A 133 16.35 11.79 -7.84
CA THR A 133 15.89 10.82 -6.85
C THR A 133 14.38 10.60 -7.02
N PHE A 134 13.97 9.36 -7.23
CA PHE A 134 12.56 8.99 -7.22
C PHE A 134 11.97 9.21 -5.82
N PRO A 135 10.71 9.67 -5.69
CA PRO A 135 10.07 9.78 -4.38
C PRO A 135 10.24 8.51 -3.56
N ILE A 136 10.72 8.65 -2.33
CA ILE A 136 10.95 7.53 -1.44
C ILE A 136 9.60 6.93 -1.04
N PHE A 137 9.50 5.61 -0.97
CA PHE A 137 8.25 4.89 -0.75
C PHE A 137 8.47 3.65 0.15
N ASN A 138 7.41 2.90 0.41
CA ASN A 138 7.41 1.73 1.29
C ASN A 138 6.66 0.53 0.66
N VAL A 139 6.54 -0.57 1.39
CA VAL A 139 5.85 -1.78 0.92
C VAL A 139 4.35 -1.55 0.72
N ALA A 140 3.70 -0.77 1.58
CA ALA A 140 2.29 -0.43 1.42
C ALA A 140 2.02 0.34 0.11
N ASP A 141 2.93 1.23 -0.29
CA ASP A 141 2.82 1.97 -1.55
C ASP A 141 2.96 1.02 -2.76
N ILE A 142 3.89 0.06 -2.70
CA ILE A 142 4.01 -0.99 -3.73
C ILE A 142 2.69 -1.75 -3.86
N CYS A 143 2.09 -2.17 -2.75
CA CYS A 143 0.81 -2.87 -2.76
C CYS A 143 -0.30 -2.01 -3.38
N ALA A 144 -0.39 -0.73 -3.01
CA ALA A 144 -1.39 0.19 -3.55
C ALA A 144 -1.23 0.39 -5.06
N VAL A 145 0.01 0.60 -5.53
CA VAL A 145 0.32 0.79 -6.96
C VAL A 145 0.00 -0.47 -7.76
N LEU A 146 0.50 -1.64 -7.33
CA LEU A 146 0.24 -2.91 -8.01
C LEU A 146 -1.25 -3.25 -8.04
N GLY A 147 -1.95 -3.06 -6.92
CA GLY A 147 -3.40 -3.28 -6.84
C GLY A 147 -4.17 -2.37 -7.78
N THR A 148 -3.79 -1.10 -7.87
CA THR A 148 -4.39 -0.12 -8.77
C THR A 148 -4.18 -0.51 -10.23
N PHE A 149 -2.94 -0.78 -10.65
CA PHE A 149 -2.66 -1.17 -12.04
C PHE A 149 -3.35 -2.47 -12.42
N MET A 150 -3.37 -3.46 -11.52
CA MET A 150 -4.08 -4.71 -11.75
C MET A 150 -5.59 -4.49 -11.91
N LEU A 151 -6.20 -3.64 -11.08
CA LEU A 151 -7.63 -3.33 -11.18
C LEU A 151 -7.95 -2.60 -12.49
N ILE A 152 -7.14 -1.60 -12.87
CA ILE A 152 -7.28 -0.89 -14.15
C ILE A 152 -7.17 -1.88 -15.32
N ALA A 153 -6.17 -2.76 -15.32
CA ALA A 153 -6.00 -3.77 -16.35
C ALA A 153 -7.22 -4.71 -16.45
N ILE A 154 -7.79 -5.13 -15.31
CA ILE A 154 -9.01 -5.93 -15.29
C ILE A 154 -10.19 -5.17 -15.90
N MET A 155 -10.36 -3.89 -15.55
CA MET A 155 -11.46 -3.08 -16.08
C MET A 155 -11.34 -2.87 -17.60
N LEU A 156 -10.13 -2.71 -18.12
CA LEU A 156 -9.87 -2.47 -19.54
C LEU A 156 -9.95 -3.75 -20.38
N PHE A 157 -9.35 -4.84 -19.91
CA PHE A 157 -9.18 -6.06 -20.72
C PHE A 157 -10.14 -7.19 -20.35
N LEU A 158 -10.76 -7.14 -19.16
CA LEU A 158 -11.68 -8.16 -18.64
C LEU A 158 -12.94 -7.52 -18.02
N PRO A 159 -13.62 -6.59 -18.71
CA PRO A 159 -14.70 -5.78 -18.11
C PRO A 159 -15.83 -6.63 -17.50
N LYS A 160 -16.19 -7.75 -18.14
CA LYS A 160 -17.20 -8.70 -17.63
C LYS A 160 -16.90 -9.27 -16.25
N ARG A 161 -15.64 -9.28 -15.81
CA ARG A 161 -15.27 -9.69 -14.44
C ARG A 161 -15.50 -8.57 -13.43
N ALA A 162 -15.19 -7.34 -13.83
CA ALA A 162 -15.43 -6.16 -13.00
C ALA A 162 -16.93 -5.94 -12.80
N GLU A 163 -17.75 -6.00 -13.87
CA GLU A 163 -19.20 -5.80 -13.85
C GLU A 163 -19.95 -6.70 -12.85
N LYS A 164 -19.43 -7.89 -12.56
CA LYS A 164 -20.03 -8.78 -11.56
C LYS A 164 -19.88 -8.29 -10.11
N VAL A 165 -18.98 -7.36 -9.89
CA VAL A 165 -18.63 -6.86 -8.55
C VAL A 165 -19.26 -5.49 -8.30
N TRP A 166 -19.35 -4.66 -9.33
CA TRP A 166 -19.95 -3.31 -9.25
C TRP A 166 -21.45 -3.34 -9.43
#